data_53bdfe624a839ef3747ae695448e96dc
#
_entry.id   53bdfe624a839ef3747ae695448e96dc
#
_cell.length_a   1.000
_cell.length_b   1.000
_cell.length_c   1.000
_cell.angle_alpha   90.00
_cell.angle_beta   90.00
_cell.angle_gamma   90.00
#
_symmetry.space_group_name_H-M   'P 1'
#
loop_
_entity.id
_entity.type
_entity.pdbx_description
1 polymer ?
#
loop_
_entity_poly.entity_id
_entity_poly.type
_entity_poly.pdbx_seq_one_letter_code
_entity_poly.pdbx_strand_id
1 'polypeptide(L)'
;MNTAQRLATLLIVACAWGTGHAAERSIDKQVELAASLDQAWEAWTTREGITSFFAPDAKVELRVGGAFQIYMDPLAQPGMKGADDMRYMAVQPKKMISFDWNAPPHLAEARKQRTFVVVRFDPLGDTLTRVSLHHTGWGDGGEWDAAYAYFDRAWAAVLGNMKKRFDAGPQDWAPWMEQLRKMHAQAEKK
;
A
#
# COMPACT_ATOMS: atom_id res chain seq x y z
N MET A 1 -52.43 30.70 -55.57
CA MET A 1 -51.47 29.58 -55.62
C MET A 1 -50.65 29.64 -54.33
N ASN A 2 -51.04 28.82 -53.34
CA ASN A 2 -50.43 28.86 -51.97
C ASN A 2 -49.54 27.65 -51.82
N THR A 3 -48.27 27.88 -51.65
CA THR A 3 -47.27 26.91 -51.34
C THR A 3 -47.05 26.91 -49.80
N ALA A 4 -47.64 25.93 -49.14
CA ALA A 4 -47.40 25.73 -47.70
C ALA A 4 -46.06 25.00 -47.49
N GLN A 5 -45.11 25.70 -46.85
CA GLN A 5 -43.85 25.12 -46.35
C GLN A 5 -44.11 24.38 -45.04
N ARG A 6 -43.96 23.08 -45.05
CA ARG A 6 -43.95 22.26 -43.84
C ARG A 6 -42.54 22.23 -43.27
N LEU A 7 -42.30 22.91 -42.15
CA LEU A 7 -41.09 22.73 -41.34
C LEU A 7 -41.20 21.42 -40.56
N ALA A 8 -40.35 20.48 -40.83
CA ALA A 8 -40.15 19.27 -40.00
C ALA A 8 -39.15 19.61 -38.92
N THR A 9 -39.63 19.70 -37.67
CA THR A 9 -38.78 19.83 -36.51
C THR A 9 -38.23 18.48 -36.11
N LEU A 10 -36.90 18.27 -36.36
CA LEU A 10 -36.19 17.07 -35.89
C LEU A 10 -35.88 17.21 -34.40
N LEU A 11 -36.58 16.45 -33.56
CA LEU A 11 -36.21 16.36 -32.12
C LEU A 11 -35.03 15.38 -31.99
N ILE A 12 -33.84 15.91 -31.77
CA ILE A 12 -32.68 15.11 -31.38
C ILE A 12 -32.78 14.83 -29.88
N VAL A 13 -33.22 13.60 -29.52
CA VAL A 13 -33.13 13.12 -28.15
C VAL A 13 -31.68 12.72 -27.89
N ALA A 14 -30.94 13.60 -27.22
CA ALA A 14 -29.60 13.29 -26.72
C ALA A 14 -29.74 12.36 -25.51
N CYS A 15 -29.62 11.06 -25.70
CA CYS A 15 -29.41 10.12 -24.61
C CYS A 15 -28.04 10.39 -23.97
N ALA A 16 -28.02 11.16 -22.89
CA ALA A 16 -26.84 11.26 -22.04
C ALA A 16 -26.65 9.93 -21.31
N TRP A 17 -25.78 9.10 -21.85
CA TRP A 17 -25.28 7.92 -21.15
C TRP A 17 -24.31 8.41 -20.08
N GLY A 18 -24.85 8.75 -18.92
CA GLY A 18 -24.06 8.96 -17.72
C GLY A 18 -23.48 7.62 -17.28
N THR A 19 -22.31 7.28 -17.76
CA THR A 19 -21.52 6.21 -17.14
C THR A 19 -21.06 6.73 -15.77
N GLY A 20 -21.89 6.51 -14.77
CA GLY A 20 -21.48 6.67 -13.39
C GLY A 20 -20.37 5.67 -13.12
N HIS A 21 -19.12 6.08 -13.32
CA HIS A 21 -17.99 5.35 -12.76
C HIS A 21 -18.15 5.46 -11.25
N ALA A 22 -18.44 4.34 -10.58
CA ALA A 22 -18.25 4.27 -9.14
C ALA A 22 -16.80 4.73 -8.89
N ALA A 23 -16.60 5.66 -7.95
CA ALA A 23 -15.27 6.11 -7.61
C ALA A 23 -14.42 4.89 -7.26
N GLU A 24 -13.26 4.76 -7.90
CA GLU A 24 -12.33 3.67 -7.63
C GLU A 24 -12.01 3.65 -6.13
N ARG A 25 -12.10 2.48 -5.50
CA ARG A 25 -11.79 2.33 -4.08
C ARG A 25 -10.32 2.62 -3.84
N SER A 26 -10.03 3.49 -2.89
CA SER A 26 -8.66 3.77 -2.44
C SER A 26 -8.57 3.77 -0.91
N ILE A 27 -7.39 3.52 -0.39
CA ILE A 27 -7.04 3.72 1.01
C ILE A 27 -6.05 4.87 1.07
N ASP A 28 -6.43 5.93 1.78
CA ASP A 28 -5.61 7.11 1.98
C ASP A 28 -5.27 7.24 3.46
N LYS A 29 -3.99 7.27 3.79
CA LYS A 29 -3.47 7.45 5.15
C LYS A 29 -2.33 8.45 5.14
N GLN A 30 -2.14 9.15 6.25
CA GLN A 30 -1.00 10.04 6.43
C GLN A 30 -0.57 10.11 7.88
N VAL A 31 0.69 10.49 8.08
CA VAL A 31 1.27 10.73 9.41
C VAL A 31 2.28 11.87 9.33
N GLU A 32 2.35 12.67 10.38
CA GLU A 32 3.40 13.67 10.57
C GLU A 32 4.45 13.12 11.54
N LEU A 33 5.69 13.20 11.14
CA LEU A 33 6.84 12.62 11.82
C LEU A 33 7.76 13.73 12.32
N ALA A 34 8.18 13.66 13.57
CA ALA A 34 9.27 14.50 14.11
C ALA A 34 10.61 14.02 13.53
N ALA A 35 10.80 14.22 12.22
CA ALA A 35 11.93 13.74 11.45
C ALA A 35 12.19 14.64 10.25
N SER A 36 13.46 14.76 9.85
CA SER A 36 13.81 15.39 8.59
C SER A 36 13.32 14.55 7.39
N LEU A 37 13.24 15.19 6.21
CA LEU A 37 12.92 14.51 4.97
C LEU A 37 13.86 13.33 4.68
N ASP A 38 15.13 13.48 4.97
CA ASP A 38 16.14 12.44 4.76
C ASP A 38 15.90 11.23 5.66
N GLN A 39 15.60 11.44 6.93
CA GLN A 39 15.28 10.39 7.87
C GLN A 39 13.98 9.64 7.50
N ALA A 40 12.94 10.38 7.10
CA ALA A 40 11.67 9.78 6.65
C ALA A 40 11.85 8.97 5.36
N TRP A 41 12.65 9.48 4.41
CA TRP A 41 13.01 8.79 3.18
C TRP A 41 13.81 7.51 3.44
N GLU A 42 14.88 7.59 4.24
CA GLU A 42 15.71 6.45 4.60
C GLU A 42 14.91 5.33 5.27
N ALA A 43 13.97 5.69 6.15
CA ALA A 43 13.09 4.73 6.82
C ALA A 43 12.29 3.86 5.84
N TRP A 44 11.89 4.38 4.68
CA TRP A 44 11.14 3.63 3.66
C TRP A 44 11.99 3.00 2.56
N THR A 45 13.26 3.37 2.44
CA THR A 45 14.06 3.05 1.25
C THR A 45 15.31 2.22 1.55
N THR A 46 15.50 1.87 2.81
CA THR A 46 16.58 0.96 3.23
C THR A 46 16.01 -0.23 3.99
N ARG A 47 16.74 -1.34 4.02
CA ARG A 47 16.36 -2.50 4.82
C ARG A 47 16.31 -2.15 6.32
N GLU A 48 17.33 -1.47 6.80
CA GLU A 48 17.46 -0.99 8.19
C GLU A 48 16.29 -0.07 8.56
N GLY A 49 15.95 0.84 7.66
CA GLY A 49 14.79 1.73 7.81
C GLY A 49 13.49 0.95 7.96
N ILE A 50 13.19 0.06 7.01
CA ILE A 50 11.98 -0.78 7.03
C ILE A 50 11.93 -1.63 8.31
N THR A 51 13.02 -2.27 8.70
CA THR A 51 13.02 -3.11 9.90
C THR A 51 12.93 -2.33 11.20
N SER A 52 13.06 -1.02 11.14
CA SER A 52 12.89 -0.17 12.32
C SER A 52 11.43 0.09 12.71
N PHE A 53 10.43 -0.20 11.82
CA PHE A 53 9.03 0.07 12.10
C PHE A 53 8.02 -0.85 11.41
N PHE A 54 8.35 -1.42 10.24
CA PHE A 54 7.36 -2.08 9.38
C PHE A 54 7.31 -3.60 9.61
N ALA A 55 8.44 -4.27 9.54
CA ALA A 55 8.53 -5.72 9.63
C ALA A 55 9.91 -6.18 10.16
N PRO A 56 10.02 -7.40 10.70
CA PRO A 56 11.27 -7.90 11.25
C PRO A 56 12.36 -8.16 10.20
N ASP A 57 11.99 -8.32 8.92
CA ASP A 57 12.94 -8.47 7.83
C ASP A 57 12.39 -7.92 6.51
N ALA A 58 13.29 -7.56 5.59
CA ALA A 58 12.94 -7.01 4.29
C ALA A 58 14.06 -7.22 3.27
N LYS A 59 13.70 -7.19 1.98
CA LYS A 59 14.65 -7.01 0.87
C LYS A 59 14.32 -5.73 0.13
N VAL A 60 15.26 -4.79 0.12
CA VAL A 60 15.09 -3.45 -0.47
C VAL A 60 16.20 -3.20 -1.49
N GLU A 61 15.82 -2.94 -2.74
CA GLU A 61 16.71 -2.55 -3.83
C GLU A 61 16.14 -1.28 -4.47
N LEU A 62 16.56 -0.10 -4.00
CA LEU A 62 15.97 1.20 -4.36
C LEU A 62 16.25 1.58 -5.82
N ARG A 63 15.52 0.99 -6.74
CA ARG A 63 15.51 1.28 -8.17
C ARG A 63 14.21 0.77 -8.78
N VAL A 64 13.78 1.35 -9.89
CA VAL A 64 12.64 0.83 -10.66
C VAL A 64 12.86 -0.65 -11.01
N GLY A 65 11.88 -1.50 -10.76
CA GLY A 65 11.94 -2.96 -10.90
C GLY A 65 12.75 -3.67 -9.81
N GLY A 66 13.42 -2.94 -8.91
CA GLY A 66 14.14 -3.51 -7.76
C GLY A 66 13.20 -4.06 -6.70
N ALA A 67 13.70 -4.93 -5.84
CA ALA A 67 12.92 -5.58 -4.80
C ALA A 67 12.43 -4.56 -3.75
N PHE A 68 11.15 -4.68 -3.38
CA PHE A 68 10.54 -4.06 -2.20
C PHE A 68 9.72 -5.12 -1.48
N GLN A 69 10.40 -6.07 -0.84
CA GLN A 69 9.80 -7.22 -0.20
C GLN A 69 9.81 -7.07 1.31
N ILE A 70 8.66 -7.22 1.93
CA ILE A 70 8.46 -6.99 3.35
C ILE A 70 8.05 -8.32 4.00
N TYR A 71 8.86 -8.82 4.91
CA TYR A 71 8.71 -10.14 5.52
C TYR A 71 8.14 -10.02 6.93
N MET A 72 6.80 -10.14 7.05
CA MET A 72 6.09 -10.15 8.34
C MET A 72 6.36 -11.44 9.12
N ASP A 73 6.51 -12.54 8.38
CA ASP A 73 6.93 -13.85 8.88
C ASP A 73 8.16 -14.34 8.12
N PRO A 74 9.38 -13.96 8.53
CA PRO A 74 10.61 -14.42 7.86
C PRO A 74 10.83 -15.93 7.90
N LEU A 75 10.15 -16.64 8.83
CA LEU A 75 10.28 -18.10 9.00
C LEU A 75 9.39 -18.88 8.03
N ALA A 76 8.41 -18.25 7.43
CA ALA A 76 7.49 -18.89 6.49
C ALA A 76 8.20 -19.31 5.19
N GLN A 77 7.57 -20.22 4.46
CA GLN A 77 8.05 -20.66 3.15
C GLN A 77 8.11 -19.47 2.16
N PRO A 78 9.01 -19.52 1.17
CA PRO A 78 9.05 -18.54 0.09
C PRO A 78 7.66 -18.32 -0.53
N GLY A 79 7.29 -17.06 -0.77
CA GLY A 79 5.97 -16.68 -1.25
C GLY A 79 4.90 -16.48 -0.15
N MET A 80 5.20 -16.86 1.09
CA MET A 80 4.28 -16.79 2.23
C MET A 80 4.78 -15.90 3.37
N LYS A 81 5.91 -15.22 3.19
CA LYS A 81 6.54 -14.38 4.24
C LYS A 81 5.83 -13.04 4.49
N GLY A 82 4.96 -12.64 3.60
CA GLY A 82 4.25 -11.36 3.63
C GLY A 82 4.10 -10.76 2.26
N ALA A 83 4.80 -9.68 1.97
CA ALA A 83 4.83 -9.04 0.65
C ALA A 83 6.04 -9.58 -0.17
N ASP A 84 5.95 -10.85 -0.53
CA ASP A 84 6.95 -11.51 -1.38
C ASP A 84 6.83 -11.05 -2.83
N ASP A 85 7.95 -10.94 -3.53
CA ASP A 85 8.06 -10.58 -4.96
C ASP A 85 7.56 -9.17 -5.34
N MET A 86 7.36 -8.31 -4.35
CA MET A 86 7.00 -6.92 -4.59
C MET A 86 8.18 -6.12 -5.13
N ARG A 87 7.89 -5.13 -5.98
CA ARG A 87 8.89 -4.33 -6.67
C ARG A 87 8.55 -2.85 -6.67
N TYR A 88 9.57 -2.03 -6.66
CA TYR A 88 9.40 -0.60 -6.95
C TYR A 88 8.92 -0.39 -8.38
N MET A 89 7.85 0.37 -8.55
CA MET A 89 7.28 0.78 -9.83
C MET A 89 7.81 2.16 -10.26
N ALA A 90 8.01 3.07 -9.30
CA ALA A 90 8.65 4.36 -9.52
C ALA A 90 9.43 4.80 -8.27
N VAL A 91 10.50 5.55 -8.51
CA VAL A 91 11.33 6.17 -7.47
C VAL A 91 11.63 7.60 -7.89
N GLN A 92 11.17 8.56 -7.10
CA GLN A 92 11.55 9.98 -7.18
C GLN A 92 12.24 10.34 -5.88
N PRO A 93 13.59 10.48 -5.86
CA PRO A 93 14.35 10.66 -4.63
C PRO A 93 13.80 11.76 -3.74
N LYS A 94 13.57 11.43 -2.47
CA LYS A 94 13.04 12.31 -1.42
C LYS A 94 11.67 12.93 -1.71
N LYS A 95 10.93 12.39 -2.70
CA LYS A 95 9.59 12.86 -3.04
C LYS A 95 8.56 11.75 -3.01
N MET A 96 8.88 10.62 -3.65
CA MET A 96 7.88 9.57 -3.82
C MET A 96 8.55 8.23 -4.15
N ILE A 97 7.96 7.16 -3.61
CA ILE A 97 8.12 5.80 -4.11
C ILE A 97 6.75 5.24 -4.46
N SER A 98 6.71 4.37 -5.45
CA SER A 98 5.55 3.50 -5.65
C SER A 98 6.01 2.06 -5.85
N PHE A 99 5.16 1.12 -5.44
CA PHE A 99 5.44 -0.30 -5.53
C PHE A 99 4.13 -1.07 -5.73
N ASP A 100 4.24 -2.25 -6.36
CA ASP A 100 3.14 -3.19 -6.40
C ASP A 100 2.96 -3.87 -5.03
N TRP A 101 1.75 -4.36 -4.77
CA TRP A 101 1.42 -4.98 -3.49
C TRP A 101 0.52 -6.18 -3.67
N ASN A 102 0.57 -7.15 -2.75
CA ASN A 102 -0.27 -8.34 -2.78
C ASN A 102 -1.09 -8.47 -1.49
N ALA A 103 -2.20 -9.19 -1.58
CA ALA A 103 -3.00 -9.54 -0.42
C ALA A 103 -2.24 -10.51 0.51
N PRO A 104 -2.60 -10.58 1.81
CA PRO A 104 -1.98 -11.52 2.75
C PRO A 104 -2.22 -12.98 2.32
N PRO A 105 -1.36 -13.93 2.74
CA PRO A 105 -1.40 -15.32 2.27
C PRO A 105 -2.74 -16.04 2.43
N HIS A 106 -3.53 -15.71 3.44
CA HIS A 106 -4.84 -16.31 3.69
C HIS A 106 -5.95 -15.83 2.74
N LEU A 107 -5.71 -14.79 1.94
CA LEU A 107 -6.61 -14.30 0.88
C LEU A 107 -6.04 -14.71 -0.49
N ALA A 108 -6.09 -16.00 -0.76
CA ALA A 108 -5.32 -16.62 -1.84
C ALA A 108 -5.73 -16.15 -3.24
N GLU A 109 -7.01 -15.87 -3.48
CA GLU A 109 -7.49 -15.42 -4.79
C GLU A 109 -7.13 -13.93 -5.03
N ALA A 110 -7.36 -13.06 -4.05
CA ALA A 110 -6.94 -11.68 -4.14
C ALA A 110 -5.40 -11.56 -4.26
N ARG A 111 -4.65 -12.46 -3.61
CA ARG A 111 -3.18 -12.49 -3.64
C ARG A 111 -2.59 -12.78 -5.03
N LYS A 112 -3.32 -13.44 -5.93
CA LYS A 112 -2.90 -13.71 -7.31
C LYS A 112 -2.79 -12.44 -8.16
N GLN A 113 -3.42 -11.36 -7.73
CA GLN A 113 -3.42 -10.08 -8.41
C GLN A 113 -2.58 -9.06 -7.64
N ARG A 114 -2.30 -7.93 -8.29
CA ARG A 114 -1.51 -6.85 -7.70
C ARG A 114 -2.37 -5.61 -7.51
N THR A 115 -2.16 -4.96 -6.40
CA THR A 115 -2.58 -3.60 -6.10
C THR A 115 -1.37 -2.68 -6.12
N PHE A 116 -1.56 -1.37 -6.00
CA PHE A 116 -0.48 -0.40 -6.15
C PHE A 116 -0.49 0.60 -4.99
N VAL A 117 0.67 0.84 -4.44
CA VAL A 117 0.87 1.77 -3.34
C VAL A 117 1.79 2.90 -3.78
N VAL A 118 1.42 4.12 -3.43
CA VAL A 118 2.25 5.31 -3.58
C VAL A 118 2.49 5.89 -2.19
N VAL A 119 3.75 6.12 -1.85
CA VAL A 119 4.16 6.84 -0.62
C VAL A 119 4.83 8.13 -1.02
N ARG A 120 4.35 9.25 -0.46
CA ARG A 120 4.90 10.60 -0.70
C ARG A 120 5.50 11.15 0.57
N PHE A 121 6.50 12.00 0.39
CA PHE A 121 7.27 12.63 1.46
C PHE A 121 7.24 14.14 1.27
N ASP A 122 6.53 14.85 2.14
CA ASP A 122 6.35 16.29 2.08
C ASP A 122 7.03 16.94 3.30
N PRO A 123 8.15 17.67 3.13
CA PRO A 123 8.77 18.38 4.24
C PRO A 123 7.85 19.53 4.69
N LEU A 124 7.56 19.57 6.00
CA LEU A 124 6.81 20.66 6.64
C LEU A 124 7.72 21.60 7.39
N GLY A 125 9.00 21.27 7.50
CA GLY A 125 10.08 21.99 8.15
C GLY A 125 11.35 21.13 8.19
N ASP A 126 12.42 21.64 8.78
CA ASP A 126 13.69 20.93 8.83
C ASP A 126 13.63 19.61 9.61
N THR A 127 12.76 19.54 10.61
CA THR A 127 12.60 18.38 11.52
C THR A 127 11.18 17.83 11.54
N LEU A 128 10.34 18.19 10.56
CA LEU A 128 8.97 17.73 10.45
C LEU A 128 8.68 17.33 9.01
N THR A 129 8.23 16.10 8.81
CA THR A 129 7.87 15.56 7.50
C THR A 129 6.53 14.87 7.56
N ARG A 130 5.65 15.16 6.59
CA ARG A 130 4.43 14.38 6.34
C ARG A 130 4.72 13.24 5.40
N VAL A 131 4.30 12.04 5.78
CA VAL A 131 4.28 10.86 4.92
C VAL A 131 2.84 10.51 4.61
N SER A 132 2.50 10.48 3.32
CA SER A 132 1.17 10.12 2.83
C SER A 132 1.25 8.83 2.04
N LEU A 133 0.28 7.94 2.23
CA LEU A 133 0.14 6.66 1.56
C LEU A 133 -1.20 6.59 0.84
N HIS A 134 -1.16 6.25 -0.44
CA HIS A 134 -2.31 5.99 -1.28
C HIS A 134 -2.22 4.57 -1.84
N HIS A 135 -3.25 3.74 -1.60
CA HIS A 135 -3.31 2.35 -2.04
C HIS A 135 -4.56 2.14 -2.89
N THR A 136 -4.37 1.70 -4.13
CA THR A 136 -5.41 1.55 -5.16
C THR A 136 -5.25 0.25 -5.96
N GLY A 137 -6.13 0.01 -6.95
CA GLY A 137 -6.12 -1.18 -7.80
C GLY A 137 -6.87 -2.36 -7.17
N TRP A 138 -7.89 -2.08 -6.36
CA TRP A 138 -8.73 -3.08 -5.72
C TRP A 138 -9.70 -3.70 -6.72
N GLY A 139 -9.89 -5.02 -6.64
CA GLY A 139 -11.01 -5.70 -7.26
C GLY A 139 -12.31 -5.56 -6.47
N ASP A 140 -13.37 -6.19 -6.95
CA ASP A 140 -14.72 -6.13 -6.37
C ASP A 140 -15.18 -7.49 -5.84
N GLY A 141 -15.83 -7.46 -4.68
CA GLY A 141 -16.46 -8.63 -4.06
C GLY A 141 -15.50 -9.71 -3.56
N GLY A 142 -16.03 -10.80 -3.02
CA GLY A 142 -15.26 -11.94 -2.56
C GLY A 142 -14.15 -11.58 -1.57
N GLU A 143 -12.92 -12.06 -1.81
CA GLU A 143 -11.78 -11.77 -0.95
C GLU A 143 -11.31 -10.29 -1.02
N TRP A 144 -11.72 -9.53 -2.04
CA TRP A 144 -11.30 -8.13 -2.19
C TRP A 144 -11.85 -7.23 -1.09
N ASP A 145 -13.07 -7.48 -0.61
CA ASP A 145 -13.64 -6.72 0.50
C ASP A 145 -12.89 -7.00 1.80
N ALA A 146 -12.50 -8.26 2.01
CA ALA A 146 -11.68 -8.66 3.15
C ALA A 146 -10.26 -8.06 3.05
N ALA A 147 -9.65 -8.07 1.85
CA ALA A 147 -8.34 -7.48 1.59
C ALA A 147 -8.34 -5.97 1.85
N TYR A 148 -9.34 -5.25 1.32
CA TYR A 148 -9.51 -3.82 1.55
C TYR A 148 -9.61 -3.49 3.05
N ALA A 149 -10.52 -4.17 3.77
CA ALA A 149 -10.69 -3.97 5.21
C ALA A 149 -9.45 -4.34 6.03
N TYR A 150 -8.69 -5.35 5.59
CA TYR A 150 -7.41 -5.71 6.20
C TYR A 150 -6.40 -4.57 6.04
N PHE A 151 -6.19 -4.07 4.83
CA PHE A 151 -5.19 -3.06 4.55
C PHE A 151 -5.55 -1.68 5.08
N ASP A 152 -6.83 -1.34 5.20
CA ASP A 152 -7.23 -0.10 5.86
C ASP A 152 -6.71 -0.01 7.31
N ARG A 153 -6.78 -1.14 8.05
CA ARG A 153 -6.23 -1.25 9.40
C ARG A 153 -4.71 -1.39 9.41
N ALA A 154 -4.17 -2.22 8.49
CA ALA A 154 -2.74 -2.50 8.46
C ALA A 154 -1.90 -1.25 8.16
N TRP A 155 -2.31 -0.41 7.19
CA TRP A 155 -1.60 0.82 6.88
C TRP A 155 -1.67 1.85 8.02
N ALA A 156 -2.79 1.90 8.74
CA ALA A 156 -2.87 2.74 9.93
C ALA A 156 -1.87 2.29 11.00
N ALA A 157 -1.73 0.97 11.21
CA ALA A 157 -0.76 0.40 12.14
C ALA A 157 0.69 0.67 11.69
N VAL A 158 1.01 0.47 10.41
CA VAL A 158 2.35 0.71 9.83
C VAL A 158 2.77 2.17 10.02
N LEU A 159 1.91 3.12 9.65
CA LEU A 159 2.23 4.55 9.83
C LEU A 159 2.28 4.94 11.31
N GLY A 160 1.44 4.32 12.16
CA GLY A 160 1.52 4.49 13.61
C GLY A 160 2.83 3.97 14.22
N ASN A 161 3.33 2.83 13.73
CA ASN A 161 4.63 2.29 14.12
C ASN A 161 5.78 3.17 13.63
N MET A 162 5.66 3.71 12.42
CA MET A 162 6.63 4.67 11.90
C MET A 162 6.72 5.92 12.79
N LYS A 163 5.57 6.44 13.23
CA LYS A 163 5.55 7.56 14.19
C LYS A 163 6.25 7.18 15.50
N LYS A 164 5.89 6.04 16.09
CA LYS A 164 6.54 5.55 17.32
C LYS A 164 8.05 5.39 17.18
N ARG A 165 8.52 4.93 16.03
CA ARG A 165 9.95 4.79 15.74
C ARG A 165 10.67 6.12 15.87
N PHE A 166 10.07 7.24 15.42
CA PHE A 166 10.67 8.56 15.54
C PHE A 166 10.48 9.18 16.92
N ASP A 167 9.40 8.84 17.62
CA ASP A 167 9.11 9.36 18.96
C ASP A 167 9.87 8.59 20.07
N ALA A 168 10.10 7.28 19.91
CA ALA A 168 10.56 6.38 20.98
C ALA A 168 11.69 5.41 20.58
N GLY A 169 12.12 5.43 19.31
CA GLY A 169 13.15 4.52 18.80
C GLY A 169 12.62 3.34 17.99
N PRO A 170 13.52 2.52 17.45
CA PRO A 170 13.18 1.38 16.60
C PRO A 170 12.29 0.36 17.29
N GLN A 171 11.43 -0.30 16.50
CA GLN A 171 10.59 -1.41 16.95
C GLN A 171 11.46 -2.60 17.38
N ASP A 172 11.22 -3.11 18.58
CA ASP A 172 11.75 -4.41 19.02
C ASP A 172 10.89 -5.54 18.45
N TRP A 173 11.47 -6.37 17.59
CA TRP A 173 10.82 -7.52 16.98
C TRP A 173 11.02 -8.83 17.74
N ALA A 174 11.79 -8.86 18.83
CA ALA A 174 12.07 -10.10 19.57
C ALA A 174 10.80 -10.79 20.07
N PRO A 175 9.79 -10.09 20.66
CA PRO A 175 8.54 -10.72 21.09
C PRO A 175 7.75 -11.32 19.91
N TRP A 176 7.72 -10.63 18.78
CA TRP A 176 7.03 -11.12 17.57
C TRP A 176 7.71 -12.36 17.00
N MET A 177 9.04 -12.34 16.88
CA MET A 177 9.82 -13.49 16.41
C MET A 177 9.68 -14.72 17.30
N GLU A 178 9.58 -14.52 18.62
CA GLU A 178 9.32 -15.62 19.55
C GLU A 178 7.91 -16.21 19.35
N GLN A 179 6.91 -15.36 19.12
CA GLN A 179 5.55 -15.82 18.81
C GLN A 179 5.51 -16.61 17.51
N LEU A 180 6.19 -16.16 16.45
CA LEU A 180 6.27 -16.86 15.17
C LEU A 180 6.91 -18.25 15.35
N ARG A 181 8.02 -18.36 16.08
CA ARG A 181 8.64 -19.68 16.35
C ARG A 181 7.67 -20.65 17.03
N LYS A 182 6.89 -20.19 18.01
CA LYS A 182 5.88 -21.01 18.68
C LYS A 182 4.77 -21.45 17.72
N MET A 183 4.31 -20.56 16.84
CA MET A 183 3.28 -20.88 15.84
C MET A 183 3.77 -21.93 14.84
N HIS A 184 4.98 -21.77 14.30
CA HIS A 184 5.58 -22.74 13.37
C HIS A 184 5.81 -24.11 14.03
N ALA A 185 6.35 -24.14 15.24
CA ALA A 185 6.54 -25.41 15.98
C ALA A 185 5.22 -26.14 16.33
N GLN A 186 4.10 -25.41 16.44
CA GLN A 186 2.77 -26.02 16.62
C GLN A 186 2.20 -26.56 15.31
N ALA A 187 2.47 -25.89 14.17
CA ALA A 187 2.01 -26.34 12.86
C ALA A 187 2.70 -27.63 12.39
N GLU A 188 3.99 -27.81 12.73
CA GLU A 188 4.75 -29.02 12.41
C GLU A 188 4.30 -30.28 13.18
N LYS A 189 3.53 -30.13 14.27
CA LYS A 189 3.04 -31.23 15.11
C LYS A 189 1.67 -31.76 14.67
N LYS A 190 1.03 -31.15 13.68
CA LYS A 190 -0.28 -31.54 13.14
C LYS A 190 -0.18 -32.27 11.83
#